data_12bd5885f43d4c1b72d1850ab9599dd7
#
_entry.id   12bd5885f43d4c1b72d1850ab9599dd7
#
_cell.length_a   1.000
_cell.length_b   1.000
_cell.length_c   1.000
_cell.angle_alpha   90.00
_cell.angle_beta   90.00
_cell.angle_gamma   90.00
#
_symmetry.space_group_name_H-M   'P 1'
#
loop_
_entity.id
_entity.type
_entity.pdbx_description
1 polymer ?
#
loop_
_entity_poly.entity_id
_entity_poly.type
_entity_poly.pdbx_seq_one_letter_code
_entity_poly.pdbx_strand_id
1 'polypeptide(L)'
;MTADRAGTPFPPAVPPLKMPAAVSSPDYRPVLDTNIVLDCFVFRDPAMHALVDAMERGRIRPLIHEETLDELRRVLAYPQCKLEQIGQHHVLARYRAVAMEAPMPENFSRAQLALPQGFPKCRDPDDDLFLALAFHARADALITKDRALLKLRRKARKFDVTILGSIDLKELRW
;
A
#
# COMPACT_ATOMS: atom_id res chain seq x y z
N MET A 1 -39.51 -2.84 32.22
CA MET A 1 -38.93 -3.79 31.24
C MET A 1 -37.91 -3.02 30.44
N THR A 2 -36.67 -3.06 30.85
CA THR A 2 -35.51 -2.39 30.20
C THR A 2 -34.80 -3.42 29.34
N ALA A 3 -34.86 -3.22 28.03
CA ALA A 3 -34.17 -4.08 27.08
C ALA A 3 -32.67 -3.71 27.03
N ASP A 4 -31.87 -4.67 27.45
CA ASP A 4 -30.44 -4.69 27.46
C ASP A 4 -29.95 -4.69 25.97
N ARG A 5 -29.24 -3.64 25.54
CA ARG A 5 -28.57 -3.60 24.25
C ARG A 5 -27.22 -4.28 24.43
N ALA A 6 -27.16 -5.55 24.06
CA ALA A 6 -25.91 -6.29 23.92
C ALA A 6 -24.98 -5.57 22.96
N GLY A 7 -23.90 -5.00 23.47
CA GLY A 7 -22.81 -4.43 22.69
C GLY A 7 -22.15 -5.51 21.87
N THR A 8 -21.97 -5.26 20.58
CA THR A 8 -21.15 -6.08 19.68
C THR A 8 -19.75 -6.21 20.25
N PRO A 9 -19.20 -7.42 20.40
CA PRO A 9 -17.88 -7.59 20.95
C PRO A 9 -16.83 -6.98 19.99
N PHE A 10 -15.95 -6.14 20.55
CA PHE A 10 -14.77 -5.65 19.86
C PHE A 10 -14.01 -6.82 19.23
N PRO A 11 -13.50 -6.66 18.01
CA PRO A 11 -12.60 -7.65 17.45
C PRO A 11 -11.40 -7.80 18.40
N PRO A 12 -10.90 -9.02 18.63
CA PRO A 12 -9.81 -9.27 19.55
C PRO A 12 -8.59 -8.40 19.20
N ALA A 13 -7.95 -7.86 20.25
CA ALA A 13 -6.74 -7.06 20.11
C ALA A 13 -5.74 -7.75 19.21
N VAL A 14 -5.33 -7.07 18.14
CA VAL A 14 -4.34 -7.60 17.20
C VAL A 14 -3.02 -7.68 17.96
N PRO A 15 -2.35 -8.86 18.02
CA PRO A 15 -1.07 -8.98 18.70
C PRO A 15 -0.05 -8.00 18.11
N PRO A 16 0.88 -7.45 18.93
CA PRO A 16 1.94 -6.57 18.43
C PRO A 16 2.78 -7.30 17.39
N LEU A 17 3.08 -6.60 16.29
CA LEU A 17 4.01 -7.09 15.27
C LEU A 17 5.37 -7.37 15.93
N LYS A 18 5.82 -8.60 15.81
CA LYS A 18 7.19 -8.96 16.16
C LYS A 18 8.11 -8.27 15.15
N MET A 19 8.82 -7.22 15.58
CA MET A 19 9.84 -6.59 14.74
C MET A 19 10.93 -7.62 14.44
N PRO A 20 11.28 -7.86 13.17
CA PRO A 20 12.39 -8.73 12.83
C PRO A 20 13.70 -8.14 13.33
N ALA A 21 14.58 -8.99 13.87
CA ALA A 21 15.98 -8.65 14.16
C ALA A 21 16.65 -8.12 12.87
N ALA A 22 17.66 -7.22 13.02
CA ALA A 22 18.36 -6.50 11.96
C ALA A 22 18.45 -7.31 10.63
N VAL A 23 17.66 -6.92 9.67
CA VAL A 23 17.54 -7.60 8.37
C VAL A 23 18.56 -6.98 7.43
N SER A 24 19.38 -7.82 6.78
CA SER A 24 20.03 -7.50 5.51
C SER A 24 18.99 -6.83 4.58
N SER A 25 19.44 -5.96 3.66
CA SER A 25 18.54 -5.21 2.74
C SER A 25 17.34 -6.05 2.29
N PRO A 26 16.13 -5.49 2.30
CA PRO A 26 14.94 -6.25 1.90
C PRO A 26 15.09 -6.75 0.47
N ASP A 27 14.65 -7.99 0.22
CA ASP A 27 14.78 -8.62 -1.09
C ASP A 27 13.89 -7.93 -2.14
N TYR A 28 12.81 -7.27 -1.70
CA TYR A 28 11.83 -6.66 -2.58
C TYR A 28 11.18 -5.40 -1.99
N ARG A 29 11.12 -4.32 -2.78
CA ARG A 29 10.64 -3.00 -2.36
C ARG A 29 9.53 -2.49 -3.29
N PRO A 30 8.30 -2.97 -3.17
CA PRO A 30 7.19 -2.50 -3.99
C PRO A 30 6.59 -1.20 -3.48
N VAL A 31 5.86 -0.50 -4.34
CA VAL A 31 4.81 0.45 -3.95
C VAL A 31 3.49 -0.30 -3.92
N LEU A 32 2.72 -0.16 -2.85
CA LEU A 32 1.38 -0.73 -2.74
C LEU A 32 0.33 0.37 -2.96
N ASP A 33 -0.55 0.15 -3.92
CA ASP A 33 -1.76 0.96 -4.09
C ASP A 33 -2.65 0.85 -2.83
N THR A 34 -3.39 1.89 -2.52
CA THR A 34 -4.30 1.96 -1.35
C THR A 34 -5.21 0.74 -1.26
N ASN A 35 -5.75 0.26 -2.37
CA ASN A 35 -6.62 -0.92 -2.39
C ASN A 35 -5.91 -2.18 -1.90
N ILE A 36 -4.63 -2.36 -2.21
CA ILE A 36 -3.82 -3.48 -1.73
C ILE A 36 -3.58 -3.36 -0.22
N VAL A 37 -3.29 -2.15 0.26
CA VAL A 37 -3.11 -1.90 1.70
C VAL A 37 -4.39 -2.21 2.48
N LEU A 38 -5.56 -1.80 1.95
CA LEU A 38 -6.86 -2.13 2.55
C LEU A 38 -7.10 -3.64 2.61
N ASP A 39 -6.81 -4.37 1.53
CA ASP A 39 -6.96 -5.82 1.49
C ASP A 39 -6.05 -6.52 2.52
N CYS A 40 -4.82 -6.02 2.69
CA CYS A 40 -3.87 -6.58 3.65
C CYS A 40 -4.29 -6.33 5.11
N PHE A 41 -4.66 -5.08 5.44
CA PHE A 41 -4.72 -4.63 6.84
C PHE A 41 -6.13 -4.34 7.35
N VAL A 42 -7.11 -4.10 6.47
CA VAL A 42 -8.51 -3.86 6.83
C VAL A 42 -9.36 -5.08 6.55
N PHE A 43 -9.44 -5.50 5.28
CA PHE A 43 -10.32 -6.59 4.85
C PHE A 43 -9.71 -7.98 5.09
N ARG A 44 -8.40 -8.06 5.29
CA ARG A 44 -7.67 -9.32 5.54
C ARG A 44 -7.97 -10.37 4.47
N ASP A 45 -7.93 -9.94 3.20
CA ASP A 45 -8.17 -10.81 2.06
C ASP A 45 -7.21 -12.01 2.08
N PRO A 46 -7.71 -13.25 2.08
CA PRO A 46 -6.84 -14.43 2.06
C PRO A 46 -5.84 -14.45 0.92
N ALA A 47 -6.16 -13.84 -0.22
CA ALA A 47 -5.24 -13.71 -1.35
C ALA A 47 -3.99 -12.88 -1.03
N MET A 48 -4.04 -12.03 0.01
CA MET A 48 -2.94 -11.18 0.45
C MET A 48 -2.11 -11.77 1.60
N HIS A 49 -2.49 -12.93 2.16
CA HIS A 49 -1.80 -13.50 3.32
C HIS A 49 -0.30 -13.71 3.06
N ALA A 50 0.09 -14.24 1.90
CA ALA A 50 1.51 -14.45 1.56
C ALA A 50 2.29 -13.12 1.48
N LEU A 51 1.66 -12.05 0.98
CA LEU A 51 2.26 -10.71 0.93
C LEU A 51 2.44 -10.15 2.34
N VAL A 52 1.43 -10.26 3.20
CA VAL A 52 1.49 -9.82 4.60
C VAL A 52 2.59 -10.56 5.36
N ASP A 53 2.65 -11.90 5.22
CA ASP A 53 3.64 -12.75 5.86
C ASP A 53 5.07 -12.39 5.40
N ALA A 54 5.27 -12.10 4.11
CA ALA A 54 6.56 -11.65 3.58
C ALA A 54 6.97 -10.26 4.11
N MET A 55 6.00 -9.34 4.28
CA MET A 55 6.25 -8.04 4.92
C MET A 55 6.62 -8.19 6.39
N GLU A 56 5.90 -9.02 7.15
CA GLU A 56 6.15 -9.26 8.57
C GLU A 56 7.51 -9.94 8.81
N ARG A 57 7.97 -10.76 7.86
CA ARG A 57 9.32 -11.36 7.87
C ARG A 57 10.41 -10.42 7.36
N GLY A 58 10.07 -9.22 6.90
CA GLY A 58 11.02 -8.23 6.38
C GLY A 58 11.61 -8.55 5.00
N ARG A 59 11.10 -9.56 4.30
CA ARG A 59 11.50 -9.86 2.92
C ARG A 59 10.99 -8.82 1.93
N ILE A 60 9.80 -8.28 2.20
CA ILE A 60 9.19 -7.19 1.46
C ILE A 60 9.12 -5.98 2.36
N ARG A 61 9.55 -4.84 1.85
CA ARG A 61 9.38 -3.55 2.52
C ARG A 61 8.74 -2.55 1.56
N PRO A 62 7.42 -2.34 1.66
CA PRO A 62 6.74 -1.37 0.82
C PRO A 62 7.35 0.02 0.95
N LEU A 63 7.50 0.69 -0.19
CA LEU A 63 7.93 2.08 -0.25
C LEU A 63 6.73 2.98 0.00
N ILE A 64 6.88 3.91 0.93
CA ILE A 64 5.85 4.89 1.28
C ILE A 64 6.39 6.31 1.16
N HIS A 65 5.48 7.25 0.99
CA HIS A 65 5.71 8.68 1.09
C HIS A 65 4.51 9.33 1.79
N GLU A 66 4.70 10.48 2.42
CA GLU A 66 3.63 11.12 3.20
C GLU A 66 2.37 11.39 2.35
N GLU A 67 2.54 11.78 1.08
CA GLU A 67 1.41 11.96 0.14
C GLU A 67 0.58 10.69 -0.08
N THR A 68 1.21 9.51 -0.14
CA THR A 68 0.50 8.23 -0.29
C THR A 68 -0.15 7.79 1.03
N LEU A 69 0.46 8.15 2.16
CA LEU A 69 -0.14 7.92 3.46
C LEU A 69 -1.34 8.84 3.73
N ASP A 70 -1.32 10.08 3.23
CA ASP A 70 -2.47 10.99 3.29
C ASP A 70 -3.63 10.47 2.45
N GLU A 71 -3.35 9.87 1.29
CA GLU A 71 -4.36 9.16 0.52
C GLU A 71 -4.99 8.02 1.34
N LEU A 72 -4.15 7.16 1.92
CA LEU A 72 -4.61 6.06 2.76
C LEU A 72 -5.44 6.57 3.95
N ARG A 73 -5.02 7.65 4.64
CA ARG A 73 -5.80 8.26 5.75
C ARG A 73 -7.19 8.66 5.30
N ARG A 74 -7.31 9.32 4.13
CA ARG A 74 -8.61 9.72 3.58
C ARG A 74 -9.51 8.53 3.30
N VAL A 75 -8.96 7.48 2.68
CA VAL A 75 -9.72 6.29 2.32
C VAL A 75 -10.14 5.48 3.54
N LEU A 76 -9.29 5.38 4.57
CA LEU A 76 -9.64 4.70 5.84
C LEU A 76 -10.82 5.36 6.56
N ALA A 77 -11.05 6.66 6.35
CA ALA A 77 -12.18 7.38 6.92
C ALA A 77 -13.51 7.13 6.16
N TYR A 78 -13.48 6.45 5.01
CA TYR A 78 -14.70 6.18 4.25
C TYR A 78 -15.58 5.14 4.96
N PRO A 79 -16.93 5.31 4.92
CA PRO A 79 -17.88 4.44 5.62
C PRO A 79 -17.74 2.95 5.29
N GLN A 80 -17.30 2.61 4.08
CA GLN A 80 -17.11 1.23 3.65
C GLN A 80 -15.99 0.50 4.41
N CYS A 81 -15.02 1.22 4.96
CA CYS A 81 -13.96 0.63 5.80
C CYS A 81 -14.46 0.24 7.19
N LYS A 82 -15.59 0.82 7.63
CA LYS A 82 -16.22 0.55 8.95
C LYS A 82 -15.24 0.67 10.12
N LEU A 83 -14.31 1.63 10.03
CA LEU A 83 -13.28 1.85 11.05
C LEU A 83 -13.55 3.13 11.83
N GLU A 84 -13.53 3.03 13.14
CA GLU A 84 -13.43 4.18 14.03
C GLU A 84 -12.00 4.77 13.97
N GLN A 85 -11.84 5.99 14.49
CA GLN A 85 -10.56 6.71 14.43
C GLN A 85 -9.40 5.91 15.02
N ILE A 86 -9.61 5.18 16.12
CA ILE A 86 -8.59 4.31 16.72
C ILE A 86 -8.19 3.20 15.76
N GLY A 87 -9.16 2.58 15.08
CA GLY A 87 -8.92 1.55 14.08
C GLY A 87 -8.11 2.06 12.88
N GLN A 88 -8.42 3.27 12.40
CA GLN A 88 -7.67 3.93 11.32
C GLN A 88 -6.21 4.16 11.72
N HIS A 89 -5.96 4.65 12.93
CA HIS A 89 -4.60 4.84 13.47
C HIS A 89 -3.85 3.51 13.59
N HIS A 90 -4.49 2.43 14.02
CA HIS A 90 -3.88 1.11 14.10
C HIS A 90 -3.46 0.57 12.73
N VAL A 91 -4.30 0.74 11.70
CA VAL A 91 -3.97 0.33 10.32
C VAL A 91 -2.74 1.09 9.82
N LEU A 92 -2.73 2.41 9.97
CA LEU A 92 -1.60 3.25 9.57
C LEU A 92 -0.31 2.87 10.30
N ALA A 93 -0.37 2.67 11.62
CA ALA A 93 0.78 2.26 12.42
C ALA A 93 1.33 0.89 11.99
N ARG A 94 0.45 -0.08 11.73
CA ARG A 94 0.87 -1.40 11.24
C ARG A 94 1.52 -1.32 9.87
N TYR A 95 0.94 -0.56 8.93
CA TYR A 95 1.50 -0.41 7.60
C TYR A 95 2.87 0.28 7.66
N ARG A 96 3.00 1.39 8.42
CA ARG A 96 4.30 2.06 8.62
C ARG A 96 5.36 1.15 9.24
N ALA A 97 4.98 0.25 10.15
CA ALA A 97 5.93 -0.66 10.81
C ALA A 97 6.61 -1.65 9.86
N VAL A 98 5.95 -2.02 8.76
CA VAL A 98 6.50 -2.95 7.75
C VAL A 98 7.03 -2.23 6.51
N ALA A 99 6.76 -0.93 6.36
CA ALA A 99 7.17 -0.12 5.22
C ALA A 99 8.51 0.60 5.45
N MET A 100 8.98 1.28 4.43
CA MET A 100 10.13 2.18 4.51
C MET A 100 9.87 3.45 3.70
N GLU A 101 10.42 4.57 4.17
CA GLU A 101 10.33 5.84 3.47
C GLU A 101 11.07 5.75 2.12
N ALA A 102 10.40 6.22 1.07
CA ALA A 102 10.97 6.25 -0.26
C ALA A 102 11.95 7.42 -0.40
N PRO A 103 13.09 7.23 -1.07
CA PRO A 103 13.96 8.34 -1.45
C PRO A 103 13.29 9.14 -2.57
N MET A 104 12.75 10.31 -2.23
CA MET A 104 12.02 11.16 -3.17
C MET A 104 12.72 12.50 -3.39
N PRO A 105 12.50 13.17 -4.55
CA PRO A 105 12.95 14.55 -4.74
C PRO A 105 12.34 15.47 -3.69
N GLU A 106 13.11 16.48 -3.23
CA GLU A 106 12.68 17.40 -2.17
C GLU A 106 11.36 18.14 -2.46
N ASN A 107 11.07 18.39 -3.73
CA ASN A 107 9.88 19.08 -4.18
C ASN A 107 8.75 18.14 -4.63
N PHE A 108 8.87 16.84 -4.36
CA PHE A 108 7.81 15.89 -4.71
C PHE A 108 6.55 16.15 -3.89
N SER A 109 5.45 16.32 -4.59
CA SER A 109 4.12 16.47 -4.01
C SER A 109 3.05 16.04 -4.99
N ARG A 110 1.81 15.88 -4.53
CA ARG A 110 0.66 15.62 -5.40
C ARG A 110 0.49 16.66 -6.51
N ALA A 111 0.83 17.91 -6.24
CA ALA A 111 0.77 18.99 -7.23
C ALA A 111 1.95 18.96 -8.21
N GLN A 112 3.09 18.37 -7.82
CA GLN A 112 4.31 18.33 -8.61
C GLN A 112 4.92 16.93 -8.59
N LEU A 113 4.44 16.07 -9.49
CA LEU A 113 4.92 14.68 -9.60
C LEU A 113 6.29 14.57 -10.29
N ALA A 114 6.77 15.62 -10.95
CA ALA A 114 8.06 15.71 -11.64
C ALA A 114 8.35 14.51 -12.58
N LEU A 115 7.33 14.08 -13.31
CA LEU A 115 7.44 12.95 -14.25
C LEU A 115 8.01 13.38 -15.60
N PRO A 116 8.78 12.54 -16.30
CA PRO A 116 9.35 12.87 -17.59
C PRO A 116 8.28 13.00 -18.68
N GLN A 117 8.62 13.73 -19.73
CA GLN A 117 7.73 13.90 -20.88
C GLN A 117 7.37 12.52 -21.48
N GLY A 118 6.09 12.33 -21.79
CA GLY A 118 5.57 11.07 -22.34
C GLY A 118 5.35 9.96 -21.33
N PHE A 119 5.59 10.23 -20.02
CA PHE A 119 5.24 9.28 -18.97
C PHE A 119 3.74 8.99 -19.00
N PRO A 120 3.32 7.72 -18.82
CA PRO A 120 1.91 7.38 -18.85
C PRO A 120 1.15 8.04 -17.70
N LYS A 121 -0.04 8.55 -18.02
CA LYS A 121 -0.96 9.12 -17.02
C LYS A 121 -2.14 8.21 -16.83
N CYS A 122 -2.57 8.06 -15.59
CA CYS A 122 -3.81 7.38 -15.26
C CYS A 122 -5.02 8.26 -15.63
N ARG A 123 -6.19 7.64 -15.75
CA ARG A 123 -7.44 8.38 -15.91
C ARG A 123 -7.78 9.17 -14.65
N ASP A 124 -7.49 8.56 -13.48
CA ASP A 124 -7.62 9.21 -12.19
C ASP A 124 -6.26 9.84 -11.82
N PRO A 125 -6.19 11.17 -11.61
CA PRO A 125 -4.96 11.84 -11.20
C PRO A 125 -4.42 11.38 -9.84
N ASP A 126 -5.27 10.85 -8.96
CA ASP A 126 -4.85 10.34 -7.65
C ASP A 126 -3.98 9.08 -7.80
N ASP A 127 -4.23 8.28 -8.84
CA ASP A 127 -3.40 7.10 -9.16
C ASP A 127 -2.02 7.46 -9.71
N ASP A 128 -1.87 8.63 -10.34
CA ASP A 128 -0.58 9.10 -10.85
C ASP A 128 0.45 9.28 -9.73
N LEU A 129 0.01 9.51 -8.50
CA LEU A 129 0.85 9.62 -7.33
C LEU A 129 1.63 8.30 -7.07
N PHE A 130 0.97 7.16 -7.18
CA PHE A 130 1.60 5.84 -6.98
C PHE A 130 2.56 5.50 -8.12
N LEU A 131 2.23 5.88 -9.36
CA LEU A 131 3.13 5.73 -10.50
C LEU A 131 4.39 6.58 -10.34
N ALA A 132 4.24 7.82 -9.90
CA ALA A 132 5.34 8.74 -9.66
C ALA A 132 6.24 8.26 -8.51
N LEU A 133 5.63 7.78 -7.41
CA LEU A 133 6.38 7.18 -6.30
C LEU A 133 7.20 5.97 -6.79
N ALA A 134 6.58 5.07 -7.55
CA ALA A 134 7.26 3.89 -8.08
C ALA A 134 8.44 4.27 -9.02
N PHE A 135 8.27 5.30 -9.85
CA PHE A 135 9.29 5.79 -10.75
C PHE A 135 10.47 6.41 -10.00
N HIS A 136 10.22 7.41 -9.15
CA HIS A 136 11.29 8.15 -8.46
C HIS A 136 12.05 7.29 -7.45
N ALA A 137 11.34 6.45 -6.70
CA ALA A 137 11.94 5.55 -5.73
C ALA A 137 12.59 4.31 -6.34
N ARG A 138 12.51 4.14 -7.68
CA ARG A 138 12.97 2.92 -8.38
C ARG A 138 12.44 1.67 -7.70
N ALA A 139 11.12 1.63 -7.49
CA ALA A 139 10.47 0.50 -6.87
C ALA A 139 10.57 -0.75 -7.76
N ASP A 140 10.67 -1.92 -7.13
CA ASP A 140 10.69 -3.19 -7.86
C ASP A 140 9.37 -3.44 -8.60
N ALA A 141 8.24 -2.96 -8.03
CA ALA A 141 6.96 -2.90 -8.71
C ALA A 141 5.99 -1.93 -8.04
N LEU A 142 4.96 -1.52 -8.78
CA LEU A 142 3.71 -0.99 -8.26
C LEU A 142 2.68 -2.13 -8.27
N ILE A 143 2.16 -2.48 -7.08
CA ILE A 143 1.16 -3.53 -6.92
C ILE A 143 -0.22 -2.89 -6.77
N THR A 144 -1.16 -3.27 -7.63
CA THR A 144 -2.50 -2.66 -7.68
C THR A 144 -3.57 -3.65 -8.12
N LYS A 145 -4.83 -3.36 -7.78
CA LYS A 145 -6.03 -3.99 -8.35
C LYS A 145 -6.76 -3.07 -9.34
N ASP A 146 -6.33 -1.81 -9.44
CA ASP A 146 -6.97 -0.85 -10.32
C ASP A 146 -6.74 -1.19 -11.79
N ARG A 147 -7.85 -1.31 -12.55
CA ARG A 147 -7.81 -1.67 -13.97
C ARG A 147 -7.20 -0.58 -14.83
N ALA A 148 -7.32 0.69 -14.43
CA ALA A 148 -6.75 1.80 -15.20
C ALA A 148 -5.23 1.77 -15.10
N LEU A 149 -4.68 1.58 -13.89
CA LEU A 149 -3.25 1.38 -13.68
C LEU A 149 -2.72 0.13 -14.40
N LEU A 150 -3.43 -1.00 -14.29
CA LEU A 150 -3.04 -2.24 -14.97
C LEU A 150 -2.96 -2.10 -16.51
N LYS A 151 -3.80 -1.28 -17.12
CA LYS A 151 -3.75 -0.96 -18.57
C LYS A 151 -2.48 -0.19 -18.96
N LEU A 152 -1.84 0.47 -18.02
CA LEU A 152 -0.63 1.25 -18.27
C LEU A 152 0.66 0.40 -18.27
N ARG A 153 0.63 -0.88 -17.89
CA ARG A 153 1.79 -1.78 -17.77
C ARG A 153 2.80 -1.65 -18.91
N ARG A 154 2.33 -1.73 -20.16
CA ARG A 154 3.22 -1.66 -21.34
C ARG A 154 3.88 -0.30 -21.51
N LYS A 155 3.15 0.77 -21.18
CA LYS A 155 3.66 2.14 -21.30
C LYS A 155 4.63 2.44 -20.14
N ALA A 156 4.27 2.07 -18.91
CA ALA A 156 5.07 2.30 -17.73
C ALA A 156 6.43 1.56 -17.78
N ARG A 157 6.44 0.35 -18.36
CA ARG A 157 7.68 -0.42 -18.54
C ARG A 157 8.75 0.30 -19.38
N LYS A 158 8.37 1.21 -20.27
CA LYS A 158 9.31 2.04 -21.04
C LYS A 158 10.07 3.04 -20.16
N PHE A 159 9.62 3.23 -18.95
CA PHE A 159 10.19 4.11 -17.93
C PHE A 159 10.66 3.31 -16.70
N ASP A 160 10.97 2.02 -16.89
CA ASP A 160 11.41 1.10 -15.84
C ASP A 160 10.44 0.94 -14.66
N VAL A 161 9.14 1.23 -14.87
CA VAL A 161 8.09 0.99 -13.88
C VAL A 161 7.35 -0.31 -14.20
N THR A 162 7.48 -1.30 -13.34
CA THR A 162 6.74 -2.56 -13.39
C THR A 162 5.43 -2.41 -12.63
N ILE A 163 4.29 -2.75 -13.24
CA ILE A 163 2.98 -2.76 -12.57
C ILE A 163 2.51 -4.21 -12.47
N LEU A 164 2.15 -4.66 -11.27
CA LEU A 164 1.66 -6.01 -10.99
C LEU A 164 0.24 -5.96 -10.43
N GLY A 165 -0.59 -6.93 -10.82
CA GLY A 165 -1.90 -7.15 -10.22
C GLY A 165 -1.84 -8.23 -9.15
N SER A 166 -2.92 -8.40 -8.40
CA SER A 166 -3.04 -9.42 -7.36
C SER A 166 -2.85 -10.85 -7.87
N ILE A 167 -3.15 -11.10 -9.15
CA ILE A 167 -2.96 -12.42 -9.77
C ILE A 167 -1.48 -12.73 -9.93
N ASP A 168 -0.69 -11.72 -10.30
CA ASP A 168 0.75 -11.86 -10.53
C ASP A 168 1.51 -12.18 -9.24
N LEU A 169 0.94 -11.80 -8.06
CA LEU A 169 1.54 -12.09 -6.75
C LEU A 169 1.67 -13.57 -6.44
N LYS A 170 0.82 -14.41 -7.03
CA LYS A 170 0.88 -15.87 -6.85
C LYS A 170 2.11 -16.51 -7.49
N GLU A 171 2.71 -15.83 -8.46
CA GLU A 171 3.91 -16.29 -9.18
C GLU A 171 5.20 -15.83 -8.50
N LEU A 172 5.09 -14.84 -7.61
CA LEU A 172 6.23 -14.33 -6.85
C LEU A 172 6.49 -15.25 -5.64
N ARG A 173 7.69 -15.80 -5.60
CA ARG A 173 8.16 -16.59 -4.45
C ARG A 173 8.90 -15.65 -3.51
N TRP A 174 8.23 -15.33 -2.43
CA TRP A 174 8.80 -14.49 -1.36
C TRP A 174 9.72 -15.29 -0.43
#